data_0934a3eb057c26db979476cdfa7fc68d
#
_entry.id   0934a3eb057c26db979476cdfa7fc68d
#
_cell.length_a   1.000
_cell.length_b   1.000
_cell.length_c   1.000
_cell.angle_alpha   90.00
_cell.angle_beta   90.00
_cell.angle_gamma   90.00
#
_symmetry.space_group_name_H-M   'P 1'
#
loop_
_entity.id
_entity.type
_entity.pdbx_description
1 polymer ?
#
loop_
_entity_poly.entity_id
_entity_poly.type
_entity_poly.pdbx_seq_one_letter_code
_entity_poly.pdbx_strand_id
1 'polypeptide(L)'
;MSDSSSPFRILLTNDDGIDAPGIAAMREELTAIGEVTVVAPAENQSGVGRARNEHAVRRDHPWGYALEGTPADCVAYALRGLDTEFDIVVSGINDGPNAGNYVVGRSGTVGAGIEAAFLGTPAIAVSSYHARDFFCHPPEEYDFSRPARIARAVTERVSGAGIFDEVDLLNVNAPIDVPNPRMRVTEPLADYDQRVDHHDDASAHSDGGDESELGNDEVLVRLRDVSWPDTVGYENPFPPRDEHRERYPVGTDRRAMVDGEVSVSPLAVHHGHTKDPKLASVVESLSETVE
;
A
#
# COMPACT_ATOMS: atom_id res chain seq x y z
N MET A 1 -2.96 -39.17 -18.95
CA MET A 1 -4.01 -38.12 -18.91
C MET A 1 -3.33 -36.93 -18.31
N SER A 2 -2.91 -35.98 -19.13
CA SER A 2 -2.30 -34.74 -18.68
C SER A 2 -3.41 -33.93 -18.04
N ASP A 3 -3.30 -33.76 -16.75
CA ASP A 3 -4.10 -32.82 -16.00
C ASP A 3 -3.69 -31.41 -16.49
N SER A 4 -4.47 -30.87 -17.41
CA SER A 4 -4.27 -29.51 -17.92
C SER A 4 -4.97 -28.56 -16.93
N SER A 5 -4.43 -28.46 -15.72
CA SER A 5 -4.78 -27.33 -14.87
C SER A 5 -4.31 -26.06 -15.59
N SER A 6 -5.21 -25.11 -15.81
CA SER A 6 -4.85 -23.81 -16.35
C SER A 6 -3.70 -23.22 -15.52
N PRO A 7 -2.75 -22.52 -16.14
CA PRO A 7 -1.65 -21.93 -15.38
C PRO A 7 -2.20 -20.92 -14.38
N PHE A 8 -1.56 -20.83 -13.22
CA PHE A 8 -1.87 -19.82 -12.21
C PHE A 8 -1.56 -18.43 -12.76
N ARG A 9 -2.55 -17.55 -12.83
CA ARG A 9 -2.47 -16.23 -13.48
C ARG A 9 -2.44 -15.11 -12.48
N ILE A 10 -1.40 -14.33 -12.55
CA ILE A 10 -1.11 -13.23 -11.62
C ILE A 10 -1.20 -11.91 -12.36
N LEU A 11 -2.05 -11.01 -11.88
CA LEU A 11 -1.98 -9.61 -12.24
C LEU A 11 -0.99 -8.91 -11.32
N LEU A 12 0.02 -8.26 -11.88
CA LEU A 12 1.00 -7.47 -11.15
C LEU A 12 0.81 -6.00 -11.46
N THR A 13 0.75 -5.17 -10.41
CA THR A 13 0.68 -3.71 -10.47
C THR A 13 1.53 -3.06 -9.38
N ASN A 14 1.61 -1.74 -9.34
CA ASN A 14 2.23 -0.94 -8.27
C ASN A 14 1.71 0.50 -8.33
N ASP A 15 2.25 1.39 -7.50
CA ASP A 15 2.05 2.85 -7.58
C ASP A 15 3.34 3.62 -7.91
N ASP A 16 4.51 2.98 -7.90
CA ASP A 16 5.79 3.61 -8.27
C ASP A 16 6.01 3.76 -9.78
N GLY A 17 5.17 3.08 -10.60
CA GLY A 17 5.25 3.07 -12.06
C GLY A 17 5.79 1.76 -12.64
N ILE A 18 5.44 1.50 -13.92
CA ILE A 18 5.72 0.20 -14.57
C ILE A 18 7.22 -0.10 -14.72
N ASP A 19 8.07 0.93 -14.82
CA ASP A 19 9.52 0.80 -14.97
C ASP A 19 10.28 0.84 -13.62
N ALA A 20 9.56 0.90 -12.49
CA ALA A 20 10.17 0.95 -11.17
C ALA A 20 10.93 -0.35 -10.83
N PRO A 21 12.06 -0.27 -10.08
CA PRO A 21 12.86 -1.45 -9.76
C PRO A 21 12.09 -2.47 -8.89
N GLY A 22 11.17 -2.02 -8.04
CA GLY A 22 10.35 -2.87 -7.17
C GLY A 22 9.44 -3.82 -7.97
N ILE A 23 8.74 -3.32 -8.99
CA ILE A 23 7.86 -4.16 -9.82
C ILE A 23 8.66 -5.11 -10.71
N ALA A 24 9.85 -4.68 -11.17
CA ALA A 24 10.75 -5.53 -11.95
C ALA A 24 11.22 -6.74 -11.14
N ALA A 25 11.68 -6.53 -9.90
CA ALA A 25 12.09 -7.59 -8.99
C ALA A 25 10.92 -8.53 -8.64
N MET A 26 9.73 -7.97 -8.41
CA MET A 26 8.53 -8.75 -8.13
C MET A 26 8.16 -9.65 -9.31
N ARG A 27 8.16 -9.10 -10.52
CA ARG A 27 7.85 -9.85 -11.73
C ARG A 27 8.78 -11.03 -11.92
N GLU A 28 10.08 -10.82 -11.73
CA GLU A 28 11.10 -11.88 -11.87
C GLU A 28 10.77 -13.08 -10.95
N GLU A 29 10.48 -12.81 -9.69
CA GLU A 29 10.17 -13.86 -8.71
C GLU A 29 8.81 -14.52 -8.96
N LEU A 30 7.78 -13.77 -9.32
CA LEU A 30 6.42 -14.31 -9.53
C LEU A 30 6.32 -15.17 -10.80
N THR A 31 7.14 -14.91 -11.83
CA THR A 31 7.17 -15.76 -13.03
C THR A 31 7.63 -17.19 -12.76
N ALA A 32 8.24 -17.45 -11.60
CA ALA A 32 8.58 -18.81 -11.17
C ALA A 32 7.36 -19.63 -10.70
N ILE A 33 6.24 -18.99 -10.39
CA ILE A 33 5.04 -19.65 -9.83
C ILE A 33 3.78 -19.51 -10.68
N GLY A 34 3.79 -18.66 -11.73
CA GLY A 34 2.62 -18.44 -12.58
C GLY A 34 2.89 -17.59 -13.81
N GLU A 35 1.84 -17.39 -14.60
CA GLU A 35 1.84 -16.44 -15.70
C GLU A 35 1.58 -15.03 -15.15
N VAL A 36 2.51 -14.12 -15.37
CA VAL A 36 2.45 -12.75 -14.86
C VAL A 36 2.12 -11.78 -15.98
N THR A 37 1.00 -11.08 -15.85
CA THR A 37 0.67 -9.91 -16.69
C THR A 37 0.83 -8.66 -15.83
N VAL A 38 1.61 -7.70 -16.33
CA VAL A 38 1.80 -6.41 -15.65
C VAL A 38 0.84 -5.38 -16.23
N VAL A 39 0.05 -4.75 -15.37
CA VAL A 39 -0.71 -3.55 -15.71
C VAL A 39 -0.46 -2.52 -14.60
N ALA A 40 0.30 -1.48 -14.90
CA ALA A 40 0.75 -0.54 -13.89
C ALA A 40 0.72 0.91 -14.42
N PRO A 41 0.71 1.91 -13.53
CA PRO A 41 0.83 3.31 -13.94
C PRO A 41 2.07 3.56 -14.78
N ALA A 42 1.96 4.45 -15.77
CA ALA A 42 3.08 4.86 -16.59
C ALA A 42 4.13 5.65 -15.79
N GLU A 43 3.68 6.35 -14.74
CA GLU A 43 4.50 7.20 -13.87
C GLU A 43 4.15 6.96 -12.40
N ASN A 44 5.00 7.45 -11.50
CA ASN A 44 4.77 7.33 -10.05
C ASN A 44 3.47 8.01 -9.61
N GLN A 45 2.67 7.28 -8.83
CA GLN A 45 1.36 7.66 -8.27
C GLN A 45 1.33 7.53 -6.74
N SER A 46 2.48 7.64 -6.07
CA SER A 46 2.57 7.50 -4.62
C SER A 46 1.61 8.42 -3.88
N GLY A 47 0.93 7.91 -2.87
CA GLY A 47 0.00 8.67 -2.05
C GLY A 47 -1.37 8.94 -2.67
N VAL A 48 -1.66 8.43 -3.87
CA VAL A 48 -2.94 8.63 -4.56
C VAL A 48 -4.11 7.86 -3.91
N GLY A 49 -3.82 6.92 -3.04
CA GLY A 49 -4.81 6.05 -2.42
C GLY A 49 -5.52 5.18 -3.46
N ARG A 50 -6.85 5.06 -3.34
CA ARG A 50 -7.71 4.35 -4.29
C ARG A 50 -8.48 5.31 -5.20
N ALA A 51 -7.86 6.42 -5.59
CA ALA A 51 -8.48 7.33 -6.55
C ALA A 51 -8.66 6.64 -7.91
N ARG A 52 -9.72 7.03 -8.63
CA ARG A 52 -10.07 6.52 -9.95
C ARG A 52 -10.25 7.67 -10.93
N ASN A 53 -9.81 7.46 -12.16
CA ASN A 53 -10.08 8.37 -13.28
C ASN A 53 -11.24 7.84 -14.14
N GLU A 54 -11.96 8.73 -14.81
CA GLU A 54 -12.97 8.36 -15.78
C GLU A 54 -12.35 7.82 -17.07
N HIS A 55 -11.17 8.34 -17.44
CA HIS A 55 -10.43 7.99 -18.64
C HIS A 55 -8.95 7.81 -18.33
N ALA A 56 -8.31 6.87 -19.01
CA ALA A 56 -6.88 6.63 -18.96
C ALA A 56 -6.34 6.26 -20.35
N VAL A 57 -5.12 6.66 -20.67
CA VAL A 57 -4.42 6.26 -21.89
C VAL A 57 -3.63 4.99 -21.62
N ARG A 58 -3.87 3.94 -22.41
CA ARG A 58 -3.12 2.69 -22.36
C ARG A 58 -2.00 2.68 -23.41
N ARG A 59 -0.82 2.23 -23.01
CA ARG A 59 0.29 1.89 -23.90
C ARG A 59 0.71 0.44 -23.74
N ASP A 60 1.15 -0.17 -24.83
CA ASP A 60 1.73 -1.52 -24.76
C ASP A 60 3.11 -1.43 -24.09
N HIS A 61 3.42 -2.44 -23.28
CA HIS A 61 4.69 -2.59 -22.59
C HIS A 61 5.18 -4.04 -22.72
N PRO A 62 6.50 -4.33 -22.72
CA PRO A 62 7.02 -5.70 -22.85
C PRO A 62 6.48 -6.69 -21.81
N TRP A 63 5.99 -6.21 -20.67
CA TRP A 63 5.42 -7.04 -19.60
C TRP A 63 3.88 -7.03 -19.59
N GLY A 64 3.23 -6.24 -20.44
CA GLY A 64 1.81 -6.06 -20.49
C GLY A 64 1.41 -4.64 -20.91
N TYR A 65 0.93 -3.79 -19.98
CA TYR A 65 0.40 -2.48 -20.31
C TYR A 65 0.76 -1.41 -19.27
N ALA A 66 1.15 -0.24 -19.75
CA ALA A 66 1.27 0.98 -18.95
C ALA A 66 0.01 1.84 -19.12
N LEU A 67 -0.53 2.36 -18.03
CA LEU A 67 -1.66 3.28 -18.05
C LEU A 67 -1.25 4.67 -17.55
N GLU A 68 -1.66 5.72 -18.26
CA GLU A 68 -1.70 7.08 -17.70
C GLU A 68 -2.90 7.18 -16.74
N GLY A 69 -2.77 6.60 -15.58
CA GLY A 69 -3.82 6.46 -14.59
C GLY A 69 -3.30 6.01 -13.24
N THR A 70 -4.20 5.78 -12.31
CA THR A 70 -3.89 5.32 -10.96
C THR A 70 -3.71 3.80 -10.89
N PRO A 71 -3.13 3.25 -9.80
CA PRO A 71 -3.08 1.81 -9.57
C PRO A 71 -4.47 1.15 -9.60
N ALA A 72 -5.50 1.82 -9.06
CA ALA A 72 -6.87 1.35 -9.10
C ALA A 72 -7.44 1.30 -10.54
N ASP A 73 -7.07 2.27 -11.41
CA ASP A 73 -7.43 2.23 -12.83
C ASP A 73 -6.78 1.03 -13.52
N CYS A 74 -5.51 0.75 -13.21
CA CYS A 74 -4.77 -0.38 -13.77
C CYS A 74 -5.44 -1.71 -13.43
N VAL A 75 -5.81 -1.90 -12.16
CA VAL A 75 -6.52 -3.10 -11.70
C VAL A 75 -7.88 -3.23 -12.38
N ALA A 76 -8.67 -2.15 -12.40
CA ALA A 76 -10.00 -2.20 -13.03
C ALA A 76 -9.91 -2.49 -14.54
N TYR A 77 -8.96 -1.87 -15.24
CA TYR A 77 -8.71 -2.17 -16.64
C TYR A 77 -8.32 -3.64 -16.84
N ALA A 78 -7.39 -4.16 -16.04
CA ALA A 78 -6.95 -5.56 -16.18
C ALA A 78 -8.09 -6.55 -15.90
N LEU A 79 -8.83 -6.37 -14.80
CA LEU A 79 -9.85 -7.32 -14.37
C LEU A 79 -11.17 -7.22 -15.19
N ARG A 80 -11.42 -6.12 -15.90
CA ARG A 80 -12.66 -5.90 -16.63
C ARG A 80 -12.48 -5.59 -18.12
N GLY A 81 -11.28 -5.24 -18.54
CA GLY A 81 -10.99 -4.85 -19.93
C GLY A 81 -10.15 -5.86 -20.71
N LEU A 82 -9.47 -6.79 -20.03
CA LEU A 82 -8.74 -7.88 -20.68
C LEU A 82 -9.57 -9.17 -20.72
N ASP A 83 -9.38 -9.97 -21.77
CA ASP A 83 -9.99 -11.30 -21.90
C ASP A 83 -9.22 -12.37 -21.09
N THR A 84 -8.68 -11.98 -19.94
CA THR A 84 -7.87 -12.83 -19.05
C THR A 84 -8.49 -12.85 -17.67
N GLU A 85 -8.80 -14.02 -17.16
CA GLU A 85 -9.16 -14.21 -15.76
C GLU A 85 -7.88 -14.34 -14.93
N PHE A 86 -7.78 -13.59 -13.84
CA PHE A 86 -6.65 -13.62 -12.91
C PHE A 86 -7.06 -14.30 -11.60
N ASP A 87 -6.19 -15.17 -11.09
CA ASP A 87 -6.41 -15.86 -9.82
C ASP A 87 -6.09 -14.98 -8.61
N ILE A 88 -5.16 -14.02 -8.79
CA ILE A 88 -4.72 -13.11 -7.74
C ILE A 88 -4.17 -11.80 -8.33
N VAL A 89 -4.30 -10.73 -7.58
CA VAL A 89 -3.61 -9.45 -7.83
C VAL A 89 -2.48 -9.29 -6.82
N VAL A 90 -1.28 -9.00 -7.32
CA VAL A 90 -0.13 -8.61 -6.49
C VAL A 90 0.21 -7.16 -6.79
N SER A 91 0.28 -6.32 -5.77
CA SER A 91 0.62 -4.91 -5.90
C SER A 91 1.93 -4.59 -5.18
N GLY A 92 2.87 -3.97 -5.87
CA GLY A 92 4.18 -3.60 -5.32
C GLY A 92 5.35 -4.14 -6.17
N ILE A 93 6.58 -4.11 -5.65
CA ILE A 93 6.97 -3.79 -4.27
C ILE A 93 7.08 -2.27 -4.13
N ASN A 94 6.35 -1.72 -3.18
CA ASN A 94 6.42 -0.30 -2.87
C ASN A 94 7.77 0.06 -2.24
N ASP A 95 8.32 1.19 -2.64
CA ASP A 95 9.47 1.83 -2.03
C ASP A 95 9.04 2.57 -0.76
N GLY A 96 9.17 1.93 0.36
CA GLY A 96 8.71 2.40 1.66
C GLY A 96 7.50 1.63 2.21
N PRO A 97 7.31 1.63 3.54
CA PRO A 97 6.29 0.82 4.19
C PRO A 97 4.89 1.42 4.09
N ASN A 98 3.89 0.55 4.01
CA ASN A 98 2.49 0.88 4.17
C ASN A 98 1.95 0.27 5.47
N ALA A 99 2.18 0.94 6.61
CA ALA A 99 1.86 0.45 7.94
C ALA A 99 1.07 1.45 8.77
N GLY A 100 0.11 0.93 9.54
CA GLY A 100 -0.89 1.69 10.28
C GLY A 100 -2.12 2.02 9.45
N ASN A 101 -3.31 2.02 10.06
CA ASN A 101 -4.60 2.19 9.38
C ASN A 101 -4.69 3.45 8.51
N TYR A 102 -4.09 4.54 8.97
CA TYR A 102 -4.14 5.79 8.23
C TYR A 102 -3.33 5.71 6.92
N VAL A 103 -2.11 5.17 6.99
CA VAL A 103 -1.24 5.02 5.81
C VAL A 103 -1.82 4.00 4.84
N VAL A 104 -2.32 2.86 5.35
CA VAL A 104 -3.03 1.85 4.56
C VAL A 104 -4.16 2.46 3.73
N GLY A 105 -4.95 3.38 4.32
CA GLY A 105 -6.05 4.06 3.62
C GLY A 105 -5.61 5.07 2.55
N ARG A 106 -4.33 5.49 2.54
CA ARG A 106 -3.77 6.47 1.60
C ARG A 106 -2.80 5.89 0.59
N SER A 107 -2.39 4.65 0.77
CA SER A 107 -1.46 3.95 -0.11
C SER A 107 -2.07 3.64 -1.46
N GLY A 108 -1.37 3.95 -2.54
CA GLY A 108 -1.73 3.51 -3.89
C GLY A 108 -1.52 2.00 -4.06
N THR A 109 -0.46 1.45 -3.47
CA THR A 109 -0.16 0.01 -3.47
C THR A 109 -1.28 -0.80 -2.81
N VAL A 110 -1.70 -0.41 -1.59
CA VAL A 110 -2.81 -1.07 -0.88
C VAL A 110 -4.14 -0.76 -1.56
N GLY A 111 -4.30 0.46 -2.08
CA GLY A 111 -5.47 0.90 -2.83
C GLY A 111 -5.76 0.02 -4.05
N ALA A 112 -4.73 -0.42 -4.77
CA ALA A 112 -4.85 -1.39 -5.86
C ALA A 112 -5.40 -2.74 -5.38
N GLY A 113 -4.88 -3.23 -4.24
CA GLY A 113 -5.38 -4.46 -3.62
C GLY A 113 -6.83 -4.35 -3.16
N ILE A 114 -7.21 -3.22 -2.57
CA ILE A 114 -8.61 -2.94 -2.20
C ILE A 114 -9.52 -2.93 -3.44
N GLU A 115 -9.08 -2.30 -4.54
CA GLU A 115 -9.85 -2.30 -5.79
C GLU A 115 -10.03 -3.71 -6.33
N ALA A 116 -8.98 -4.54 -6.31
CA ALA A 116 -9.03 -5.93 -6.73
C ALA A 116 -10.07 -6.73 -5.93
N ALA A 117 -10.05 -6.58 -4.61
CA ALA A 117 -10.98 -7.26 -3.71
C ALA A 117 -12.44 -6.84 -3.96
N PHE A 118 -12.73 -5.55 -4.16
CA PHE A 118 -14.05 -5.08 -4.56
C PHE A 118 -14.50 -5.63 -5.92
N LEU A 119 -13.56 -5.92 -6.81
CA LEU A 119 -13.83 -6.54 -8.10
C LEU A 119 -13.87 -8.08 -8.04
N GLY A 120 -13.75 -8.66 -6.85
CA GLY A 120 -13.91 -10.10 -6.59
C GLY A 120 -12.65 -10.93 -6.82
N THR A 121 -11.47 -10.30 -6.88
CA THR A 121 -10.19 -11.00 -7.02
C THR A 121 -9.35 -10.76 -5.76
N PRO A 122 -8.85 -11.83 -5.08
CA PRO A 122 -8.02 -11.68 -3.90
C PRO A 122 -6.72 -10.94 -4.22
N ALA A 123 -6.14 -10.28 -3.20
CA ALA A 123 -4.96 -9.47 -3.45
C ALA A 123 -3.89 -9.57 -2.35
N ILE A 124 -2.64 -9.27 -2.73
CA ILE A 124 -1.51 -9.08 -1.83
C ILE A 124 -0.84 -7.75 -2.18
N ALA A 125 -0.80 -6.81 -1.23
CA ALA A 125 -0.03 -5.59 -1.33
C ALA A 125 1.31 -5.78 -0.62
N VAL A 126 2.41 -5.44 -1.27
CA VAL A 126 3.77 -5.68 -0.76
C VAL A 126 4.55 -4.38 -0.73
N SER A 127 5.11 -4.08 0.42
CA SER A 127 5.93 -2.90 0.66
C SER A 127 7.27 -3.31 1.27
N SER A 128 8.31 -2.56 0.97
CA SER A 128 9.64 -2.74 1.54
C SER A 128 9.94 -1.69 2.60
N TYR A 129 10.84 -1.99 3.53
CA TYR A 129 11.31 -1.05 4.52
C TYR A 129 12.73 -1.37 5.00
N HIS A 130 13.43 -0.36 5.52
CA HIS A 130 14.67 -0.52 6.25
C HIS A 130 14.39 -0.70 7.75
N ALA A 131 14.78 -1.84 8.32
CA ALA A 131 14.57 -2.11 9.74
C ALA A 131 15.55 -1.34 10.65
N ARG A 132 16.72 -0.95 10.13
CA ARG A 132 17.75 -0.26 10.92
C ARG A 132 17.57 1.24 10.96
N ASP A 133 17.24 1.83 9.80
CA ASP A 133 17.25 3.27 9.62
C ASP A 133 15.85 3.88 9.44
N PHE A 134 14.81 3.09 9.18
CA PHE A 134 13.43 3.52 8.95
C PHE A 134 13.25 4.57 7.83
N PHE A 135 14.32 4.94 7.12
CA PHE A 135 14.28 5.96 6.09
C PHE A 135 13.99 5.38 4.72
N CYS A 136 13.28 6.17 3.93
CA CYS A 136 13.24 6.01 2.49
C CYS A 136 14.61 6.42 1.95
N HIS A 137 15.46 5.44 1.68
CA HIS A 137 16.66 5.67 0.87
C HIS A 137 16.23 5.90 -0.59
N PRO A 138 17.05 6.53 -1.42
CA PRO A 138 16.79 6.60 -2.85
C PRO A 138 16.45 5.21 -3.41
N PRO A 139 15.46 5.09 -4.33
CA PRO A 139 15.03 3.79 -4.86
C PRO A 139 16.15 2.92 -5.41
N GLU A 140 17.22 3.51 -5.94
CA GLU A 140 18.41 2.84 -6.44
C GLU A 140 19.26 2.16 -5.34
N GLU A 141 19.06 2.50 -4.06
CA GLU A 141 19.72 1.88 -2.92
C GLU A 141 18.91 0.68 -2.36
N TYR A 142 17.67 0.50 -2.82
CA TYR A 142 16.84 -0.62 -2.38
C TYR A 142 17.21 -1.92 -3.10
N ASP A 143 17.56 -2.95 -2.33
CA ASP A 143 17.61 -4.33 -2.81
C ASP A 143 16.24 -5.00 -2.63
N PHE A 144 15.40 -4.93 -3.65
CA PHE A 144 14.07 -5.54 -3.64
C PHE A 144 14.09 -7.08 -3.75
N SER A 145 15.24 -7.70 -3.96
CA SER A 145 15.34 -9.16 -4.18
C SER A 145 14.82 -9.99 -3.01
N ARG A 146 15.04 -9.54 -1.77
CA ARG A 146 14.52 -10.24 -0.58
C ARG A 146 13.03 -10.04 -0.40
N PRO A 147 12.48 -8.81 -0.40
CA PRO A 147 11.05 -8.60 -0.42
C PRO A 147 10.31 -9.36 -1.53
N ALA A 148 10.88 -9.44 -2.73
CA ALA A 148 10.31 -10.19 -3.84
C ALA A 148 10.24 -11.70 -3.58
N ARG A 149 11.31 -12.30 -3.04
CA ARG A 149 11.29 -13.71 -2.60
C ARG A 149 10.29 -13.98 -1.50
N ILE A 150 10.16 -13.06 -0.53
CA ILE A 150 9.16 -13.15 0.54
C ILE A 150 7.76 -13.10 -0.06
N ALA A 151 7.50 -12.14 -0.95
CA ALA A 151 6.21 -11.99 -1.62
C ALA A 151 5.84 -13.24 -2.43
N ARG A 152 6.78 -13.80 -3.21
CA ARG A 152 6.57 -15.08 -3.92
C ARG A 152 6.18 -16.18 -2.94
N ALA A 153 6.94 -16.35 -1.86
CA ALA A 153 6.70 -17.41 -0.88
C ALA A 153 5.33 -17.25 -0.17
N VAL A 154 4.92 -16.02 0.11
CA VAL A 154 3.59 -15.72 0.65
C VAL A 154 2.53 -16.05 -0.39
N THR A 155 2.64 -15.53 -1.62
CA THR A 155 1.67 -15.76 -2.71
C THR A 155 1.46 -17.25 -2.97
N GLU A 156 2.53 -18.01 -3.12
CA GLU A 156 2.47 -19.47 -3.37
C GLU A 156 1.76 -20.21 -2.24
N ARG A 157 2.04 -19.83 -0.97
CA ARG A 157 1.48 -20.52 0.20
C ARG A 157 0.02 -20.20 0.45
N VAL A 158 -0.37 -18.92 0.32
CA VAL A 158 -1.73 -18.49 0.66
C VAL A 158 -2.74 -18.81 -0.43
N SER A 159 -2.34 -18.82 -1.71
CA SER A 159 -3.22 -19.16 -2.84
C SER A 159 -3.77 -20.57 -2.77
N GLY A 160 -3.03 -21.52 -2.16
CA GLY A 160 -3.47 -22.91 -1.99
C GLY A 160 -4.12 -23.24 -0.65
N ALA A 161 -4.19 -22.27 0.29
CA ALA A 161 -4.54 -22.53 1.68
C ALA A 161 -5.99 -22.11 2.07
N GLY A 162 -6.80 -21.58 1.13
CA GLY A 162 -8.16 -21.11 1.43
C GLY A 162 -8.20 -19.85 2.33
N ILE A 163 -7.09 -19.11 2.41
CA ILE A 163 -7.01 -17.90 3.25
C ILE A 163 -7.97 -16.83 2.75
N PHE A 164 -8.13 -16.71 1.45
CA PHE A 164 -8.98 -15.69 0.83
C PHE A 164 -10.49 -16.00 0.87
N ASP A 165 -10.89 -17.09 1.52
CA ASP A 165 -12.29 -17.32 1.85
C ASP A 165 -12.79 -16.38 2.97
N GLU A 166 -11.87 -15.90 3.83
CA GLU A 166 -12.16 -15.07 5.01
C GLU A 166 -11.42 -13.72 4.97
N VAL A 167 -10.43 -13.57 4.09
CA VAL A 167 -9.57 -12.38 3.98
C VAL A 167 -9.62 -11.86 2.55
N ASP A 168 -9.90 -10.57 2.40
CA ASP A 168 -9.99 -9.96 1.07
C ASP A 168 -8.61 -9.59 0.51
N LEU A 169 -7.71 -9.15 1.39
CA LEU A 169 -6.40 -8.59 1.04
C LEU A 169 -5.37 -8.88 2.13
N LEU A 170 -4.15 -9.23 1.75
CA LEU A 170 -2.99 -9.23 2.63
C LEU A 170 -2.12 -8.00 2.38
N ASN A 171 -1.84 -7.24 3.44
CA ASN A 171 -0.84 -6.17 3.40
C ASN A 171 0.47 -6.67 4.03
N VAL A 172 1.53 -6.72 3.25
CA VAL A 172 2.83 -7.28 3.63
C VAL A 172 3.89 -6.19 3.64
N ASN A 173 4.56 -5.98 4.78
CA ASN A 173 5.73 -5.13 4.87
C ASN A 173 6.96 -5.99 5.16
N ALA A 174 7.96 -5.94 4.29
CA ALA A 174 9.14 -6.81 4.34
C ALA A 174 10.45 -6.00 4.45
N PRO A 175 11.35 -6.34 5.41
CA PRO A 175 12.62 -5.64 5.54
C PRO A 175 13.59 -6.02 4.41
N ILE A 176 14.32 -5.04 3.89
CA ILE A 176 15.37 -5.26 2.88
C ILE A 176 16.71 -5.62 3.51
N ASP A 177 16.98 -5.17 4.72
CA ASP A 177 18.29 -5.22 5.41
C ASP A 177 18.39 -6.29 6.50
N VAL A 178 17.33 -7.06 6.76
CA VAL A 178 17.33 -8.14 7.75
C VAL A 178 17.44 -9.50 7.06
N PRO A 179 18.48 -10.30 7.31
CA PRO A 179 18.59 -11.65 6.79
C PRO A 179 17.60 -12.59 7.51
N ASN A 180 16.83 -13.38 6.74
CA ASN A 180 15.88 -14.36 7.27
C ASN A 180 14.93 -13.79 8.34
N PRO A 181 14.17 -12.72 8.02
CA PRO A 181 13.26 -12.10 8.99
C PRO A 181 12.15 -13.08 9.38
N ARG A 182 11.71 -13.01 10.63
CA ARG A 182 10.51 -13.74 11.07
C ARG A 182 9.27 -13.12 10.44
N MET A 183 8.27 -13.93 10.17
CA MET A 183 6.96 -13.45 9.71
C MET A 183 5.96 -13.44 10.86
N ARG A 184 5.17 -12.39 10.93
CA ARG A 184 4.10 -12.21 11.93
C ARG A 184 2.79 -11.86 11.25
N VAL A 185 1.72 -12.50 11.70
CA VAL A 185 0.38 -11.96 11.48
C VAL A 185 0.20 -10.77 12.40
N THR A 186 -0.23 -9.66 11.84
CA THR A 186 -0.31 -8.36 12.53
C THR A 186 -1.64 -7.69 12.24
N GLU A 187 -1.97 -6.68 13.03
CA GLU A 187 -3.04 -5.74 12.75
C GLU A 187 -2.44 -4.35 12.44
N PRO A 188 -3.03 -3.59 11.50
CA PRO A 188 -2.60 -2.22 11.29
C PRO A 188 -2.81 -1.39 12.55
N LEU A 189 -1.76 -0.66 12.97
CA LEU A 189 -1.84 0.22 14.12
C LEU A 189 -2.96 1.25 13.93
N ALA A 190 -3.89 1.33 14.88
CA ALA A 190 -5.04 2.22 14.80
C ALA A 190 -4.68 3.69 15.11
N ASP A 191 -3.66 3.91 15.94
CA ASP A 191 -3.27 5.24 16.38
C ASP A 191 -2.77 6.08 15.21
N TYR A 192 -3.32 7.28 15.13
CA TYR A 192 -2.89 8.32 14.21
C TYR A 192 -3.01 9.68 14.88
N ASP A 193 -2.02 10.51 14.69
CA ASP A 193 -2.02 11.90 15.14
C ASP A 193 -1.36 12.79 14.09
N GLN A 194 -1.85 14.02 13.98
CA GLN A 194 -1.38 14.98 13.00
C GLN A 194 -1.09 16.31 13.67
N ARG A 195 0.05 16.90 13.33
CA ARG A 195 0.43 18.24 13.75
C ARG A 195 0.24 19.21 12.59
N VAL A 196 -0.26 20.38 12.92
CA VAL A 196 -0.43 21.49 12.00
C VAL A 196 0.47 22.63 12.45
N ASP A 197 1.39 23.05 11.59
CA ASP A 197 2.22 24.23 11.78
C ASP A 197 1.79 25.31 10.80
N HIS A 198 1.74 26.56 11.26
CA HIS A 198 1.44 27.75 10.45
C HIS A 198 2.73 28.52 10.25
N HIS A 199 3.00 28.94 9.03
CA HIS A 199 4.19 29.71 8.67
C HIS A 199 3.75 30.98 7.96
N ASP A 200 4.13 32.12 8.54
CA ASP A 200 3.86 33.45 7.98
C ASP A 200 4.88 33.82 6.89
N ASP A 201 5.86 32.95 6.62
CA ASP A 201 6.99 33.19 5.72
C ASP A 201 7.14 32.03 4.71
N ALA A 202 7.15 32.36 3.43
CA ALA A 202 7.36 31.41 2.32
C ALA A 202 8.73 30.72 2.37
N SER A 203 9.72 31.27 3.10
CA SER A 203 11.06 30.69 3.27
C SER A 203 11.05 29.34 4.02
N ALA A 204 9.92 28.95 4.61
CA ALA A 204 9.73 27.63 5.25
C ALA A 204 9.54 26.47 4.24
N HIS A 205 9.50 26.76 2.93
CA HIS A 205 9.49 25.75 1.85
C HIS A 205 10.91 25.22 1.62
N SER A 206 11.36 24.26 2.41
CA SER A 206 12.68 23.63 2.19
C SER A 206 12.69 22.42 1.26
N ASP A 207 11.55 22.03 0.69
CA ASP A 207 11.43 20.82 -0.12
C ASP A 207 10.82 21.07 -1.50
N GLY A 208 11.56 21.78 -2.39
CA GLY A 208 11.36 21.68 -3.84
C GLY A 208 10.02 22.12 -4.42
N GLY A 209 9.16 22.74 -3.63
CA GLY A 209 7.93 23.37 -4.08
C GLY A 209 8.21 24.74 -4.68
N ASP A 210 7.45 25.09 -5.71
CA ASP A 210 7.50 26.39 -6.40
C ASP A 210 7.52 27.54 -5.36
N GLU A 211 8.56 28.38 -5.38
CA GLU A 211 8.65 29.58 -4.54
C GLU A 211 7.62 30.63 -5.01
N SER A 212 6.34 30.32 -4.86
CA SER A 212 5.31 31.34 -5.03
C SER A 212 5.32 32.25 -3.80
N GLU A 213 5.58 33.54 -4.02
CA GLU A 213 5.40 34.54 -2.96
C GLU A 213 3.97 34.45 -2.43
N LEU A 214 3.82 34.21 -1.13
CA LEU A 214 2.52 34.23 -0.48
C LEU A 214 1.90 35.62 -0.60
N GLY A 215 0.61 35.70 -0.92
CA GLY A 215 -0.15 36.93 -0.87
C GLY A 215 -0.28 37.45 0.58
N ASN A 216 -0.58 38.75 0.73
CA ASN A 216 -0.64 39.40 2.05
C ASN A 216 -1.65 38.79 3.05
N ASP A 217 -2.61 37.99 2.55
CA ASP A 217 -3.65 37.33 3.36
C ASP A 217 -3.52 35.79 3.30
N GLU A 218 -2.37 35.28 2.79
CA GLU A 218 -2.11 33.85 2.67
C GLU A 218 -1.16 33.37 3.77
N VAL A 219 -1.45 32.21 4.33
CA VAL A 219 -0.65 31.54 5.36
C VAL A 219 -0.30 30.16 4.87
N LEU A 220 0.99 29.83 4.88
CA LEU A 220 1.42 28.48 4.59
C LEU A 220 1.09 27.57 5.76
N VAL A 221 0.37 26.49 5.48
CA VAL A 221 0.03 25.48 6.48
C VAL A 221 0.77 24.19 6.16
N ARG A 222 1.59 23.71 7.10
CA ARG A 222 2.25 22.41 7.00
C ARG A 222 1.49 21.39 7.84
N LEU A 223 1.07 20.30 7.19
CA LEU A 223 0.39 19.16 7.81
C LEU A 223 1.40 18.01 7.94
N ARG A 224 1.64 17.56 9.17
CA ARG A 224 2.62 16.49 9.44
C ARG A 224 2.00 15.34 10.20
N ASP A 225 2.26 14.12 9.74
CA ASP A 225 2.01 12.91 10.50
C ASP A 225 3.02 12.80 11.65
N VAL A 226 2.52 12.76 12.88
CA VAL A 226 3.36 12.61 14.10
C VAL A 226 3.29 11.21 14.68
N SER A 227 2.42 10.36 14.18
CA SER A 227 2.38 8.94 14.53
C SER A 227 3.48 8.15 13.83
N TRP A 228 3.89 8.63 12.67
CA TRP A 228 5.05 8.17 11.93
C TRP A 228 6.01 9.35 11.84
N PRO A 229 7.24 9.23 12.32
CA PRO A 229 8.15 10.36 12.38
C PRO A 229 8.40 10.97 11.00
N ASP A 230 8.51 12.28 10.99
CA ASP A 230 8.77 13.09 9.80
C ASP A 230 10.11 12.67 9.19
N THR A 231 10.08 12.11 7.99
CA THR A 231 11.27 11.61 7.28
C THR A 231 11.94 12.66 6.44
N VAL A 232 11.54 13.92 6.57
CA VAL A 232 12.11 15.03 5.81
C VAL A 232 13.44 15.45 6.41
N GLY A 233 14.50 15.07 5.72
CA GLY A 233 15.88 15.37 6.07
C GLY A 233 16.60 14.14 6.65
N TYR A 234 17.80 13.90 6.16
CA TYR A 234 18.66 12.75 6.49
C TYR A 234 19.22 12.73 7.92
N GLU A 235 18.70 13.57 8.79
CA GLU A 235 19.00 13.51 10.22
C GLU A 235 17.89 12.70 10.90
N ASN A 236 18.27 11.57 11.45
CA ASN A 236 17.37 10.65 12.13
C ASN A 236 16.67 11.35 13.32
N PRO A 237 15.43 11.82 13.19
CA PRO A 237 14.71 12.48 14.28
C PRO A 237 14.09 11.46 15.24
N PHE A 238 14.32 10.17 15.01
CA PHE A 238 13.72 9.11 15.80
C PHE A 238 14.39 9.00 17.18
N PRO A 239 13.57 8.81 18.21
CA PRO A 239 14.10 8.30 19.45
C PRO A 239 14.81 6.95 19.21
N PRO A 240 15.72 6.54 20.10
CA PRO A 240 16.38 5.25 20.03
C PRO A 240 15.37 4.12 19.80
N ARG A 241 15.78 3.09 19.04
CA ARG A 241 14.92 1.97 18.65
C ARG A 241 14.08 1.38 19.80
N ASP A 242 14.65 1.33 21.00
CA ASP A 242 13.99 0.80 22.19
C ASP A 242 12.78 1.66 22.60
N GLU A 243 12.87 3.00 22.49
CA GLU A 243 11.75 3.90 22.78
C GLU A 243 10.62 3.75 21.77
N HIS A 244 10.93 3.56 20.48
CA HIS A 244 9.92 3.24 19.47
C HIS A 244 9.27 1.91 19.71
N ARG A 245 10.04 0.92 20.10
CA ARG A 245 9.54 -0.40 20.40
C ARG A 245 8.50 -0.39 21.51
N GLU A 246 8.71 0.41 22.55
CA GLU A 246 7.76 0.56 23.66
C GLU A 246 6.48 1.30 23.24
N ARG A 247 6.58 2.21 22.26
CA ARG A 247 5.44 2.99 21.76
C ARG A 247 4.41 2.14 21.03
N TYR A 248 4.84 1.08 20.32
CA TYR A 248 3.95 0.28 19.50
C TYR A 248 3.52 -1.02 20.20
N PRO A 249 2.20 -1.28 20.34
CA PRO A 249 1.70 -2.51 20.93
C PRO A 249 2.18 -3.75 20.19
N VAL A 250 2.42 -4.82 20.95
CA VAL A 250 2.74 -6.13 20.37
C VAL A 250 1.55 -6.62 19.54
N GLY A 251 1.83 -7.15 18.36
CA GLY A 251 0.80 -7.61 17.42
C GLY A 251 0.46 -6.60 16.33
N THR A 252 0.93 -5.35 16.45
CA THR A 252 0.75 -4.36 15.38
C THR A 252 1.82 -4.46 14.30
N ASP A 253 1.49 -4.00 13.10
CA ASP A 253 2.38 -3.93 11.94
C ASP A 253 3.64 -3.09 12.23
N ARG A 254 3.48 -1.91 12.81
CA ARG A 254 4.59 -1.03 13.18
C ARG A 254 5.50 -1.66 14.23
N ARG A 255 4.94 -2.43 15.18
CA ARG A 255 5.77 -3.15 16.15
C ARG A 255 6.61 -4.25 15.48
N ALA A 256 6.02 -5.03 14.59
CA ALA A 256 6.75 -6.04 13.83
C ALA A 256 7.90 -5.42 13.01
N MET A 257 7.66 -4.27 12.39
CA MET A 257 8.69 -3.55 11.63
C MET A 257 9.83 -3.05 12.53
N VAL A 258 9.55 -2.47 13.70
CA VAL A 258 10.60 -2.07 14.66
C VAL A 258 11.41 -3.29 15.13
N ASP A 259 10.78 -4.45 15.24
CA ASP A 259 11.46 -5.70 15.58
C ASP A 259 12.22 -6.33 14.39
N GLY A 260 12.13 -5.74 13.17
CA GLY A 260 12.79 -6.22 11.95
C GLY A 260 12.13 -7.50 11.39
N GLU A 261 10.84 -7.68 11.64
CA GLU A 261 10.06 -8.83 11.19
C GLU A 261 9.23 -8.49 9.95
N VAL A 262 8.84 -9.49 9.16
CA VAL A 262 7.83 -9.31 8.11
C VAL A 262 6.47 -9.19 8.78
N SER A 263 5.80 -8.07 8.54
CA SER A 263 4.41 -7.87 8.93
C SER A 263 3.48 -8.39 7.85
N VAL A 264 2.50 -9.20 8.22
CA VAL A 264 1.44 -9.69 7.33
C VAL A 264 0.10 -9.38 7.96
N SER A 265 -0.55 -8.32 7.50
CA SER A 265 -1.84 -7.88 8.02
C SER A 265 -2.98 -8.32 7.11
N PRO A 266 -3.87 -9.22 7.56
CA PRO A 266 -5.09 -9.54 6.83
C PRO A 266 -6.08 -8.37 6.93
N LEU A 267 -6.60 -7.93 5.79
CA LEU A 267 -7.53 -6.80 5.70
C LEU A 267 -8.87 -7.25 5.12
N ALA A 268 -9.96 -6.71 5.67
CA ALA A 268 -11.28 -6.77 5.08
C ALA A 268 -11.59 -5.43 4.41
N VAL A 269 -12.04 -5.45 3.16
CA VAL A 269 -12.32 -4.23 2.40
C VAL A 269 -13.76 -3.76 2.56
N HIS A 270 -14.66 -4.62 2.99
CA HIS A 270 -16.05 -4.25 3.23
C HIS A 270 -16.18 -3.48 4.55
N HIS A 271 -16.75 -2.28 4.46
CA HIS A 271 -17.09 -1.53 5.65
C HIS A 271 -18.20 -2.27 6.41
N GLY A 272 -17.85 -2.80 7.58
CA GLY A 272 -18.84 -3.31 8.52
C GLY A 272 -19.77 -2.18 8.98
N HIS A 273 -20.95 -2.55 9.49
CA HIS A 273 -21.83 -1.59 10.13
C HIS A 273 -22.04 -1.97 11.60
N THR A 274 -22.09 -0.95 12.45
CA THR A 274 -22.42 -1.13 13.86
C THR A 274 -23.91 -0.90 14.03
N LYS A 275 -24.60 -1.86 14.64
CA LYS A 275 -26.00 -1.71 15.02
C LYS A 275 -26.05 -0.90 16.31
N ASP A 276 -26.53 0.33 16.25
CA ASP A 276 -26.76 1.18 17.42
C ASP A 276 -28.26 1.43 17.62
N PRO A 277 -28.87 0.86 18.67
CA PRO A 277 -30.29 1.09 18.96
C PRO A 277 -30.65 2.56 19.21
N LYS A 278 -29.70 3.36 19.74
CA LYS A 278 -29.92 4.78 19.97
C LYS A 278 -30.00 5.55 18.64
N LEU A 279 -29.10 5.20 17.70
CA LEU A 279 -29.13 5.81 16.37
C LEU A 279 -30.45 5.49 15.65
N ALA A 280 -30.92 4.24 15.73
CA ALA A 280 -32.19 3.85 15.14
C ALA A 280 -33.35 4.69 15.71
N SER A 281 -33.43 4.82 17.03
CA SER A 281 -34.45 5.64 17.70
C SER A 281 -34.40 7.12 17.30
N VAL A 282 -33.19 7.68 17.18
CA VAL A 282 -33.02 9.09 16.75
C VAL A 282 -33.48 9.27 15.31
N VAL A 283 -33.11 8.37 14.41
CA VAL A 283 -33.49 8.45 12.99
C VAL A 283 -35.00 8.30 12.82
N GLU A 284 -35.64 7.38 13.58
CA GLU A 284 -37.09 7.20 13.57
C GLU A 284 -37.81 8.48 14.02
N SER A 285 -37.34 9.12 15.12
CA SER A 285 -37.93 10.38 15.62
C SER A 285 -37.78 11.56 14.65
N LEU A 286 -36.72 11.59 13.85
CA LEU A 286 -36.53 12.62 12.83
C LEU A 286 -37.52 12.49 11.68
N SER A 287 -37.93 11.26 11.34
CA SER A 287 -38.92 11.03 10.28
C SER A 287 -40.29 11.65 10.59
N GLU A 288 -40.65 11.75 11.90
CA GLU A 288 -41.88 12.40 12.34
C GLU A 288 -41.80 13.94 12.33
N THR A 289 -40.59 14.49 12.24
CA THR A 289 -40.36 15.94 12.35
C THR A 289 -40.21 16.61 10.97
N VAL A 290 -39.97 15.84 9.91
CA VAL A 290 -39.70 16.33 8.54
C VAL A 290 -40.98 16.33 7.67
N GLU A 291 -42.15 15.85 8.18
CA GLU A 291 -43.47 16.05 7.58
C GLU A 291 -44.01 17.44 7.95
#